data_485d465d07b486c411798fcd61e2cdf8
#
_entry.id   485d465d07b486c411798fcd61e2cdf8
#
_cell.length_a   1.000
_cell.length_b   1.000
_cell.length_c   1.000
_cell.angle_alpha   90.00
_cell.angle_beta   90.00
_cell.angle_gamma   90.00
#
_symmetry.space_group_name_H-M   'P 1'
#
loop_
_entity.id
_entity.type
_entity.pdbx_description
1 polymer ?
#
loop_
_entity_poly.entity_id
_entity_poly.type
_entity_poly.pdbx_seq_one_letter_code
_entity_poly.pdbx_strand_id
1 'polypeptide(L)'
;MVGLRTSNERPYDVIVCGAGHAGCEAALAASRLSADVLILTGNLDTIAQMSCNPAIGGQAKGQMVREIDALGGEMGLNADFSAIQFKLLNSSKGPAVQAPRAQCDKKSYQLRMKFVLEQNENITIFQGVVDGLLVEKDQCVGVRTTLGQKFYGKSTVVTTGTFLKALMHVGQKQTEGGRLGDHVAKGLSSDFEKVGIQLQRFKTGTPPRILGRTIDFNKTTVQKGDQDPTKFAFYDTRSKDETFHVERNSRWFHMEHDIELATNKVDCFVTQTTVATSSIINQNLHLSPLYKGEIDGTGPRYCPSIEDKVVRFSEKENH
;
A
#
# COMPACT_ATOMS: atom_id res chain seq x y z
N MET A 1 3.50 24.60 -17.71
CA MET A 1 3.98 23.21 -17.73
C MET A 1 5.48 23.22 -17.54
N VAL A 2 5.97 22.77 -16.40
CA VAL A 2 7.41 22.52 -16.22
C VAL A 2 7.71 21.25 -17.01
N GLY A 3 8.49 21.36 -18.09
CA GLY A 3 8.82 20.23 -18.93
C GLY A 3 9.65 19.19 -18.18
N LEU A 4 9.50 17.92 -18.55
CA LEU A 4 10.28 16.80 -17.99
C LEU A 4 11.79 17.08 -18.15
N ARG A 5 12.56 16.96 -17.07
CA ARG A 5 13.98 17.27 -17.02
C ARG A 5 14.82 16.00 -16.99
N THR A 6 15.71 15.88 -17.97
CA THR A 6 16.62 14.73 -18.13
C THR A 6 18.11 15.16 -18.08
N SER A 7 18.39 16.44 -17.83
CA SER A 7 19.73 16.98 -17.73
C SER A 7 20.21 17.08 -16.28
N ASN A 8 21.50 16.81 -16.05
CA ASN A 8 22.14 16.98 -14.75
C ASN A 8 22.35 18.45 -14.36
N GLU A 9 22.23 19.38 -15.29
CA GLU A 9 22.37 20.82 -15.02
C GLU A 9 21.21 21.36 -14.17
N ARG A 10 20.04 20.72 -14.22
CA ARG A 10 18.87 21.08 -13.42
C ARG A 10 18.22 19.83 -12.82
N PRO A 11 18.84 19.23 -11.80
CA PRO A 11 18.29 18.04 -11.16
C PRO A 11 17.00 18.35 -10.40
N TYR A 12 16.17 17.32 -10.17
CA TYR A 12 15.09 17.39 -9.18
C TYR A 12 15.66 17.45 -7.76
N ASP A 13 14.91 18.00 -6.81
CA ASP A 13 15.35 17.93 -5.41
C ASP A 13 15.20 16.50 -4.89
N VAL A 14 14.07 15.84 -5.24
CA VAL A 14 13.81 14.46 -4.82
C VAL A 14 13.26 13.66 -6.00
N ILE A 15 13.81 12.47 -6.20
CA ILE A 15 13.24 11.45 -7.09
C ILE A 15 12.63 10.35 -6.22
N VAL A 16 11.35 10.02 -6.46
CA VAL A 16 10.65 8.92 -5.78
C VAL A 16 10.40 7.78 -6.76
N CYS A 17 10.92 6.61 -6.47
CA CYS A 17 10.79 5.42 -7.29
C CYS A 17 9.66 4.54 -6.76
N GLY A 18 8.53 4.53 -7.46
CA GLY A 18 7.32 3.82 -7.10
C GLY A 18 6.24 4.73 -6.50
N ALA A 19 5.03 4.66 -7.03
CA ALA A 19 3.87 5.41 -6.57
C ALA A 19 2.86 4.50 -5.81
N GLY A 20 3.38 3.59 -4.98
CA GLY A 20 2.59 2.92 -3.95
C GLY A 20 2.33 3.86 -2.77
N HIS A 21 1.73 3.36 -1.68
CA HIS A 21 1.40 4.17 -0.51
C HIS A 21 2.62 4.95 0.03
N ALA A 22 3.76 4.28 0.19
CA ALA A 22 4.98 4.91 0.70
C ALA A 22 5.54 5.98 -0.26
N GLY A 23 5.47 5.72 -1.57
CA GLY A 23 5.94 6.69 -2.56
C GLY A 23 5.06 7.93 -2.64
N CYS A 24 3.74 7.76 -2.56
CA CYS A 24 2.81 8.90 -2.50
C CYS A 24 3.09 9.78 -1.28
N GLU A 25 3.24 9.18 -0.09
CA GLU A 25 3.57 9.93 1.12
C GLU A 25 4.92 10.62 1.04
N ALA A 26 5.95 9.96 0.50
CA ALA A 26 7.28 10.55 0.32
C ALA A 26 7.23 11.75 -0.63
N ALA A 27 6.53 11.63 -1.76
CA ALA A 27 6.40 12.72 -2.72
C ALA A 27 5.64 13.91 -2.13
N LEU A 28 4.51 13.67 -1.46
CA LEU A 28 3.72 14.71 -0.83
C LEU A 28 4.48 15.37 0.33
N ALA A 29 5.20 14.60 1.14
CA ALA A 29 6.01 15.15 2.23
C ALA A 29 7.12 16.08 1.70
N ALA A 30 7.86 15.65 0.67
CA ALA A 30 8.90 16.46 0.06
C ALA A 30 8.32 17.74 -0.58
N SER A 31 7.19 17.62 -1.27
CA SER A 31 6.50 18.74 -1.88
C SER A 31 6.02 19.79 -0.87
N ARG A 32 5.52 19.38 0.31
CA ARG A 32 5.16 20.31 1.40
C ARG A 32 6.37 21.11 1.93
N LEU A 33 7.57 20.60 1.76
CA LEU A 33 8.82 21.31 2.03
C LEU A 33 9.30 22.16 0.85
N SER A 34 8.42 22.39 -0.14
CA SER A 34 8.73 23.14 -1.37
C SER A 34 9.82 22.51 -2.24
N ALA A 35 10.09 21.19 -2.07
CA ALA A 35 10.99 20.47 -2.94
C ALA A 35 10.33 20.19 -4.30
N ASP A 36 11.12 20.23 -5.35
CA ASP A 36 10.74 19.85 -6.70
C ASP A 36 10.90 18.33 -6.86
N VAL A 37 9.81 17.62 -7.02
CA VAL A 37 9.73 16.17 -6.91
C VAL A 37 9.41 15.52 -8.24
N LEU A 38 10.17 14.48 -8.60
CA LEU A 38 9.80 13.54 -9.66
C LEU A 38 9.36 12.22 -9.03
N ILE A 39 8.14 11.77 -9.29
CA ILE A 39 7.69 10.44 -8.92
C ILE A 39 7.57 9.54 -10.15
N LEU A 40 8.24 8.40 -10.14
CA LEU A 40 8.19 7.42 -11.23
C LEU A 40 7.34 6.21 -10.82
N THR A 41 6.47 5.78 -11.71
CA THR A 41 5.65 4.58 -11.52
C THR A 41 5.55 3.77 -12.81
N GLY A 42 5.47 2.46 -12.69
CA GLY A 42 5.28 1.58 -13.86
C GLY A 42 3.92 1.74 -14.54
N ASN A 43 2.91 2.24 -13.80
CA ASN A 43 1.57 2.46 -14.34
C ASN A 43 0.85 3.57 -13.58
N LEU A 44 0.44 4.62 -14.29
CA LEU A 44 -0.29 5.77 -13.75
C LEU A 44 -1.69 5.42 -13.21
N ASP A 45 -2.29 4.35 -13.72
CA ASP A 45 -3.63 3.92 -13.32
C ASP A 45 -3.62 3.01 -12.08
N THR A 46 -2.43 2.76 -11.51
CA THR A 46 -2.26 1.93 -10.32
C THR A 46 -1.58 2.66 -9.16
N ILE A 47 -1.52 3.99 -9.21
CA ILE A 47 -1.05 4.82 -8.11
C ILE A 47 -1.85 4.50 -6.84
N ALA A 48 -1.15 4.33 -5.70
CA ALA A 48 -1.74 4.00 -4.39
C ALA A 48 -2.69 2.78 -4.38
N GLN A 49 -2.52 1.84 -5.31
CA GLN A 49 -3.41 0.68 -5.40
C GLN A 49 -3.30 -0.23 -4.17
N MET A 50 -4.45 -0.54 -3.59
CA MET A 50 -4.57 -1.51 -2.50
C MET A 50 -4.47 -2.94 -3.04
N SER A 51 -3.27 -3.51 -3.09
CA SER A 51 -3.00 -4.79 -3.74
C SER A 51 -3.48 -5.99 -2.93
N CYS A 52 -3.33 -5.97 -1.61
CA CYS A 52 -3.66 -7.09 -0.72
C CYS A 52 -5.13 -7.02 -0.29
N ASN A 53 -5.46 -6.11 0.62
CA ASN A 53 -6.79 -5.89 1.16
C ASN A 53 -7.30 -4.49 0.83
N PRO A 54 -8.61 -4.29 0.70
CA PRO A 54 -9.19 -2.96 0.57
C PRO A 54 -9.29 -2.28 1.95
N ALA A 55 -8.22 -2.30 2.73
CA ALA A 55 -8.25 -1.81 4.11
C ALA A 55 -6.99 -1.02 4.45
N ILE A 56 -7.18 0.07 5.19
CA ILE A 56 -6.15 0.87 5.82
C ILE A 56 -6.23 0.68 7.34
N GLY A 57 -5.08 0.68 8.01
CA GLY A 57 -5.00 0.50 9.46
C GLY A 57 -5.10 -0.95 9.90
N GLY A 58 -5.73 -1.16 11.05
CA GLY A 58 -5.76 -2.44 11.74
C GLY A 58 -4.63 -2.58 12.76
N GLN A 59 -4.52 -3.77 13.37
CA GLN A 59 -3.54 -4.03 14.44
C GLN A 59 -2.12 -3.69 14.01
N ALA A 60 -1.41 -2.95 14.85
CA ALA A 60 -0.06 -2.42 14.65
C ALA A 60 0.13 -1.49 13.43
N LYS A 61 -0.93 -1.19 12.69
CA LYS A 61 -0.90 -0.33 11.51
C LYS A 61 -1.74 0.93 11.69
N GLY A 62 -2.87 0.85 12.40
CA GLY A 62 -3.75 1.99 12.63
C GLY A 62 -3.04 3.13 13.37
N GLN A 63 -2.21 2.81 14.34
CA GLN A 63 -1.37 3.77 15.06
C GLN A 63 -0.41 4.49 14.12
N MET A 64 0.30 3.73 13.27
CA MET A 64 1.25 4.29 12.28
C MET A 64 0.55 5.22 11.28
N VAL A 65 -0.65 4.88 10.82
CA VAL A 65 -1.43 5.76 9.92
C VAL A 65 -1.76 7.08 10.62
N ARG A 66 -2.12 7.05 11.89
CA ARG A 66 -2.36 8.28 12.67
C ARG A 66 -1.09 9.09 12.92
N GLU A 67 0.04 8.43 13.13
CA GLU A 67 1.33 9.11 13.25
C GLU A 67 1.72 9.80 11.92
N ILE A 68 1.50 9.13 10.79
CA ILE A 68 1.70 9.71 9.46
C ILE A 68 0.79 10.91 9.26
N ASP A 69 -0.48 10.81 9.64
CA ASP A 69 -1.44 11.92 9.56
C ASP A 69 -1.02 13.11 10.43
N ALA A 70 -0.56 12.87 11.66
CA ALA A 70 -0.06 13.91 12.57
C ALA A 70 1.16 14.67 12.00
N LEU A 71 1.93 14.04 11.11
CA LEU A 71 3.02 14.66 10.35
C LEU A 71 2.54 15.32 9.04
N GLY A 72 1.23 15.41 8.82
CA GLY A 72 0.63 15.99 7.62
C GLY A 72 0.49 15.01 6.45
N GLY A 73 0.56 13.69 6.68
CA GLY A 73 0.40 12.66 5.64
C GLY A 73 -1.01 12.61 5.06
N GLU A 74 -1.14 12.02 3.90
CA GLU A 74 -2.40 11.97 3.12
C GLU A 74 -3.15 10.65 3.30
N MET A 75 -2.47 9.57 3.67
CA MET A 75 -3.03 8.22 3.72
C MET A 75 -4.24 8.12 4.66
N GLY A 76 -4.17 8.74 5.83
CA GLY A 76 -5.24 8.75 6.82
C GLY A 76 -6.48 9.46 6.30
N LEU A 77 -6.28 10.66 5.79
CA LEU A 77 -7.34 11.47 5.19
C LEU A 77 -7.96 10.77 3.97
N ASN A 78 -7.15 10.22 3.10
CA ASN A 78 -7.62 9.50 1.91
C ASN A 78 -8.44 8.25 2.29
N ALA A 79 -8.05 7.56 3.37
CA ALA A 79 -8.81 6.44 3.90
C ALA A 79 -10.17 6.89 4.47
N ASP A 80 -10.21 8.00 5.19
CA ASP A 80 -11.42 8.53 5.79
C ASP A 80 -12.46 8.97 4.74
N PHE A 81 -12.01 9.47 3.57
CA PHE A 81 -12.90 9.79 2.45
C PHE A 81 -13.40 8.59 1.65
N SER A 82 -12.57 7.56 1.51
CA SER A 82 -12.88 6.40 0.66
C SER A 82 -13.41 5.20 1.43
N ALA A 83 -13.54 5.30 2.75
CA ALA A 83 -14.00 4.21 3.58
C ALA A 83 -15.44 3.81 3.28
N ILE A 84 -15.70 2.53 3.40
CA ILE A 84 -17.06 1.93 3.33
C ILE A 84 -17.44 1.25 4.64
N GLN A 85 -16.46 1.03 5.54
CA GLN A 85 -16.69 0.58 6.91
C GLN A 85 -15.52 0.98 7.81
N PHE A 86 -15.84 1.46 9.01
CA PHE A 86 -14.88 1.72 10.08
C PHE A 86 -15.06 0.76 11.24
N LYS A 87 -13.95 0.31 11.81
CA LYS A 87 -13.95 -0.53 13.01
C LYS A 87 -12.73 -0.26 13.87
N LEU A 88 -12.95 0.04 15.16
CA LEU A 88 -11.88 0.07 16.15
C LEU A 88 -11.61 -1.35 16.62
N LEU A 89 -10.47 -1.90 16.24
CA LEU A 89 -10.03 -3.22 16.66
C LEU A 89 -9.49 -3.16 18.10
N ASN A 90 -9.65 -4.24 18.85
CA ASN A 90 -9.24 -4.33 20.24
C ASN A 90 -9.87 -3.26 21.15
N SER A 91 -11.08 -2.81 20.88
CA SER A 91 -11.80 -1.79 21.66
C SER A 91 -11.96 -2.15 23.15
N SER A 92 -11.96 -3.45 23.49
CA SER A 92 -12.01 -3.94 24.86
C SER A 92 -10.64 -4.00 25.57
N LYS A 93 -9.56 -3.61 24.88
CA LYS A 93 -8.18 -3.63 25.40
C LYS A 93 -7.73 -2.23 25.75
N GLY A 94 -6.53 -2.12 26.35
CA GLY A 94 -5.94 -0.81 26.65
C GLY A 94 -5.66 0.03 25.40
N PRO A 95 -5.62 1.37 25.53
CA PRO A 95 -5.50 2.30 24.39
C PRO A 95 -4.32 2.04 23.45
N ALA A 96 -3.20 1.57 23.98
CA ALA A 96 -1.99 1.31 23.20
C ALA A 96 -2.17 0.25 22.10
N VAL A 97 -3.12 -0.66 22.26
CA VAL A 97 -3.40 -1.73 21.28
C VAL A 97 -4.72 -1.53 20.53
N GLN A 98 -5.49 -0.51 20.87
CA GLN A 98 -6.65 -0.12 20.09
C GLN A 98 -6.20 0.41 18.73
N ALA A 99 -6.75 -0.10 17.66
CA ALA A 99 -6.28 0.20 16.31
C ALA A 99 -7.45 0.46 15.37
N PRO A 100 -7.61 1.68 14.85
CA PRO A 100 -8.62 1.97 13.85
C PRO A 100 -8.33 1.20 12.56
N ARG A 101 -9.38 0.74 11.91
CA ARG A 101 -9.34 0.09 10.60
C ARG A 101 -10.48 0.64 9.74
N ALA A 102 -10.18 1.08 8.53
CA ALA A 102 -11.14 1.39 7.50
C ALA A 102 -11.09 0.34 6.40
N GLN A 103 -12.23 -0.23 6.03
CA GLN A 103 -12.41 -0.87 4.74
C GLN A 103 -12.73 0.23 3.73
N CYS A 104 -12.04 0.26 2.61
CA CYS A 104 -12.16 1.34 1.64
C CYS A 104 -12.69 0.83 0.30
N ASP A 105 -13.38 1.68 -0.43
CA ASP A 105 -13.55 1.51 -1.86
C ASP A 105 -12.18 1.68 -2.53
N LYS A 106 -11.68 0.60 -3.12
CA LYS A 106 -10.33 0.56 -3.71
C LYS A 106 -10.13 1.57 -4.83
N LYS A 107 -11.18 1.78 -5.64
CA LYS A 107 -11.09 2.69 -6.78
C LYS A 107 -11.20 4.13 -6.34
N SER A 108 -12.10 4.43 -5.44
CA SER A 108 -12.22 5.76 -4.83
C SER A 108 -10.93 6.19 -4.15
N TYR A 109 -10.34 5.32 -3.32
CA TYR A 109 -9.04 5.56 -2.67
C TYR A 109 -7.93 5.86 -3.67
N GLN A 110 -7.83 5.04 -4.72
CA GLN A 110 -6.81 5.14 -5.76
C GLN A 110 -6.94 6.43 -6.57
N LEU A 111 -8.15 6.73 -7.05
CA LEU A 111 -8.42 7.90 -7.87
C LEU A 111 -8.19 9.20 -7.08
N ARG A 112 -8.63 9.25 -5.82
CA ARG A 112 -8.41 10.41 -4.97
C ARG A 112 -6.92 10.65 -4.71
N MET A 113 -6.13 9.61 -4.37
CA MET A 113 -4.68 9.79 -4.17
C MET A 113 -3.98 10.26 -5.45
N LYS A 114 -4.34 9.69 -6.60
CA LYS A 114 -3.82 10.14 -7.90
C LYS A 114 -4.14 11.62 -8.12
N PHE A 115 -5.37 12.02 -7.89
CA PHE A 115 -5.80 13.41 -8.03
C PHE A 115 -5.01 14.36 -7.11
N VAL A 116 -4.80 14.01 -5.84
CA VAL A 116 -4.01 14.81 -4.89
C VAL A 116 -2.57 15.02 -5.39
N LEU A 117 -1.95 13.97 -5.94
CA LEU A 117 -0.62 14.10 -6.52
C LEU A 117 -0.59 14.99 -7.77
N GLU A 118 -1.58 14.82 -8.66
CA GLU A 118 -1.66 15.57 -9.92
C GLU A 118 -1.98 17.07 -9.73
N GLN A 119 -2.66 17.43 -8.64
CA GLN A 119 -2.94 18.82 -8.28
C GLN A 119 -1.75 19.55 -7.65
N ASN A 120 -0.70 18.82 -7.29
CA ASN A 120 0.46 19.42 -6.63
C ASN A 120 1.46 19.94 -7.65
N GLU A 121 1.66 21.27 -7.68
CA GLU A 121 2.51 21.96 -8.66
C GLU A 121 4.00 21.58 -8.55
N ASN A 122 4.45 21.12 -7.38
CA ASN A 122 5.82 20.70 -7.13
C ASN A 122 6.08 19.21 -7.46
N ILE A 123 5.05 18.45 -7.88
CA ILE A 123 5.18 17.04 -8.20
C ILE A 123 5.04 16.82 -9.70
N THR A 124 6.09 16.27 -10.31
CA THR A 124 6.03 15.75 -11.68
C THR A 124 5.83 14.23 -11.61
N ILE A 125 4.79 13.71 -12.22
CA ILE A 125 4.52 12.28 -12.29
C ILE A 125 4.94 11.75 -13.65
N PHE A 126 5.73 10.67 -13.67
CA PHE A 126 6.20 10.05 -14.90
C PHE A 126 5.99 8.54 -14.91
N GLN A 127 5.43 8.04 -16.01
CA GLN A 127 5.28 6.61 -16.20
C GLN A 127 6.58 6.00 -16.73
N GLY A 128 7.26 5.25 -15.88
CA GLY A 128 8.48 4.55 -16.20
C GLY A 128 8.89 3.60 -15.08
N VAL A 129 9.40 2.45 -15.47
CA VAL A 129 9.95 1.46 -14.52
C VAL A 129 11.42 1.78 -14.30
N VAL A 130 11.78 2.10 -13.06
CA VAL A 130 13.18 2.31 -12.68
C VAL A 130 13.88 0.96 -12.63
N ASP A 131 14.99 0.84 -13.35
CA ASP A 131 15.80 -0.38 -13.39
C ASP A 131 17.26 -0.18 -12.96
N GLY A 132 17.68 1.04 -12.63
CA GLY A 132 19.03 1.30 -12.17
C GLY A 132 19.21 2.62 -11.46
N LEU A 133 20.26 2.69 -10.64
CA LEU A 133 20.76 3.90 -10.00
C LEU A 133 21.85 4.54 -10.87
N LEU A 134 21.90 5.86 -10.88
CA LEU A 134 23.05 6.63 -11.40
C LEU A 134 23.92 6.99 -10.21
N VAL A 135 25.12 6.41 -10.16
CA VAL A 135 26.07 6.62 -9.07
C VAL A 135 27.33 7.28 -9.62
N GLU A 136 27.74 8.40 -9.05
CA GLU A 136 28.94 9.13 -9.38
C GLU A 136 29.70 9.44 -8.07
N LYS A 137 30.97 9.07 -7.99
CA LYS A 137 31.81 9.33 -6.80
C LYS A 137 31.16 8.94 -5.48
N ASP A 138 30.59 7.72 -5.45
CA ASP A 138 29.88 7.14 -4.29
C ASP A 138 28.58 7.87 -3.87
N GLN A 139 28.06 8.73 -4.72
CA GLN A 139 26.78 9.40 -4.51
C GLN A 139 25.76 8.94 -5.54
N CYS A 140 24.52 8.69 -5.09
CA CYS A 140 23.40 8.48 -5.99
C CYS A 140 22.94 9.84 -6.54
N VAL A 141 23.17 10.07 -7.82
CA VAL A 141 22.83 11.33 -8.51
C VAL A 141 21.55 11.22 -9.34
N GLY A 142 20.89 10.09 -9.31
CA GLY A 142 19.65 9.89 -10.04
C GLY A 142 19.32 8.43 -10.34
N VAL A 143 18.42 8.23 -11.30
CA VAL A 143 17.94 6.91 -11.70
C VAL A 143 17.85 6.76 -13.21
N ARG A 144 17.86 5.49 -13.66
CA ARG A 144 17.62 5.11 -15.05
C ARG A 144 16.37 4.24 -15.15
N THR A 145 15.59 4.44 -16.20
CA THR A 145 14.42 3.61 -16.51
C THR A 145 14.78 2.46 -17.45
N THR A 146 13.90 1.46 -17.57
CA THR A 146 14.01 0.36 -18.52
C THR A 146 14.10 0.81 -19.98
N LEU A 147 13.59 2.00 -20.31
CA LEU A 147 13.68 2.61 -21.63
C LEU A 147 14.97 3.43 -21.83
N GLY A 148 15.90 3.39 -20.88
CA GLY A 148 17.17 4.07 -20.93
C GLY A 148 17.15 5.57 -20.59
N GLN A 149 15.98 6.12 -20.22
CA GLN A 149 15.87 7.51 -19.79
C GLN A 149 16.58 7.70 -18.46
N LYS A 150 17.30 8.80 -18.32
CA LYS A 150 18.03 9.18 -17.11
C LYS A 150 17.36 10.38 -16.48
N PHE A 151 17.14 10.33 -15.19
CA PHE A 151 16.64 11.44 -14.39
C PHE A 151 17.63 11.71 -13.26
N TYR A 152 17.97 12.98 -13.07
CA TYR A 152 18.94 13.42 -12.08
C TYR A 152 18.23 14.08 -10.90
N GLY A 153 18.66 13.78 -9.70
CA GLY A 153 18.09 14.30 -8.46
C GLY A 153 19.12 14.37 -7.35
N LYS A 154 18.95 15.34 -6.45
CA LYS A 154 19.80 15.52 -5.27
C LYS A 154 19.63 14.39 -4.26
N SER A 155 18.41 13.82 -4.18
CA SER A 155 18.07 12.70 -3.31
C SER A 155 17.17 11.72 -4.04
N THR A 156 17.30 10.43 -3.75
CA THR A 156 16.48 9.37 -4.33
C THR A 156 15.83 8.55 -3.22
N VAL A 157 14.50 8.48 -3.23
CA VAL A 157 13.71 7.66 -2.31
C VAL A 157 13.17 6.45 -3.06
N VAL A 158 13.51 5.25 -2.61
CA VAL A 158 13.13 4.01 -3.29
C VAL A 158 12.03 3.29 -2.52
N THR A 159 10.87 3.15 -3.15
CA THR A 159 9.67 2.55 -2.57
C THR A 159 9.09 1.47 -3.49
N THR A 160 9.91 0.47 -3.81
CA THR A 160 9.60 -0.58 -4.81
C THR A 160 8.46 -1.53 -4.41
N GLY A 161 8.00 -1.46 -3.16
CA GLY A 161 6.91 -2.32 -2.68
C GLY A 161 7.24 -3.81 -2.86
N THR A 162 6.39 -4.52 -3.58
CA THR A 162 6.53 -5.96 -3.85
C THR A 162 7.11 -6.27 -5.24
N PHE A 163 7.72 -5.29 -5.94
CA PHE A 163 8.08 -5.44 -7.35
C PHE A 163 9.54 -5.83 -7.61
N LEU A 164 10.43 -5.67 -6.61
CA LEU A 164 11.86 -5.90 -6.77
C LEU A 164 12.17 -7.40 -6.87
N LYS A 165 12.57 -7.88 -8.05
CA LYS A 165 12.77 -9.33 -8.36
C LYS A 165 11.68 -10.22 -7.77
N ALA A 166 10.43 -9.77 -7.87
CA ALA A 166 9.30 -10.41 -7.23
C ALA A 166 8.88 -11.70 -7.92
N LEU A 167 8.47 -12.68 -7.12
CA LEU A 167 7.95 -13.96 -7.55
C LEU A 167 6.62 -14.23 -6.87
N MET A 168 5.58 -14.44 -7.68
CA MET A 168 4.25 -14.79 -7.19
C MET A 168 4.09 -16.32 -7.16
N HIS A 169 3.55 -16.83 -6.08
CA HIS A 169 3.17 -18.23 -5.91
C HIS A 169 1.65 -18.33 -5.91
N VAL A 170 1.09 -19.13 -6.81
CA VAL A 170 -0.35 -19.41 -6.88
C VAL A 170 -0.52 -20.93 -6.94
N GLY A 171 -0.79 -21.55 -5.81
CA GLY A 171 -0.68 -22.99 -5.65
C GLY A 171 0.77 -23.44 -5.95
N GLN A 172 0.93 -24.36 -6.88
CA GLN A 172 2.25 -24.86 -7.29
C GLN A 172 2.88 -24.06 -8.44
N LYS A 173 2.15 -23.07 -9.00
CA LYS A 173 2.67 -22.27 -10.10
C LYS A 173 3.42 -21.06 -9.57
N GLN A 174 4.55 -20.77 -10.24
CA GLN A 174 5.35 -19.57 -9.99
C GLN A 174 5.32 -18.68 -11.21
N THR A 175 5.18 -17.38 -10.98
CA THR A 175 5.18 -16.37 -12.04
C THR A 175 5.91 -15.13 -11.56
N GLU A 176 6.82 -14.59 -12.37
CA GLU A 176 7.46 -13.32 -12.08
C GLU A 176 6.43 -12.18 -12.07
N GLY A 177 6.53 -11.31 -11.08
CA GLY A 177 5.67 -10.14 -10.93
C GLY A 177 5.40 -9.80 -9.47
N GLY A 178 5.26 -8.53 -9.17
CA GLY A 178 4.94 -8.03 -7.83
C GLY A 178 3.45 -8.06 -7.50
N ARG A 179 2.62 -8.20 -8.53
CA ARG A 179 1.15 -8.30 -8.47
C ARG A 179 0.66 -8.98 -9.75
N LEU A 180 -0.45 -9.69 -9.67
CA LEU A 180 -1.05 -10.36 -10.83
C LEU A 180 -1.39 -9.33 -11.92
N GLY A 181 -0.85 -9.55 -13.12
CA GLY A 181 -1.00 -8.65 -14.28
C GLY A 181 0.03 -7.53 -14.39
N ASP A 182 0.95 -7.40 -13.42
CA ASP A 182 2.00 -6.38 -13.45
C ASP A 182 3.39 -6.98 -13.64
N HIS A 183 4.29 -6.18 -14.21
CA HIS A 183 5.67 -6.57 -14.47
C HIS A 183 6.54 -6.54 -13.19
N VAL A 184 7.69 -7.21 -13.26
CA VAL A 184 8.71 -7.21 -12.23
C VAL A 184 9.81 -6.19 -12.55
N ALA A 185 10.34 -5.51 -11.53
CA ALA A 185 11.55 -4.70 -11.66
C ALA A 185 12.79 -5.55 -11.37
N LYS A 186 13.67 -5.76 -12.35
CA LYS A 186 14.82 -6.69 -12.24
C LYS A 186 16.15 -5.99 -11.99
N GLY A 187 16.39 -4.86 -12.65
CA GLY A 187 17.72 -4.23 -12.70
C GLY A 187 18.19 -3.62 -11.38
N LEU A 188 17.31 -2.93 -10.68
CA LEU A 188 17.62 -2.14 -9.49
C LEU A 188 18.27 -2.95 -8.35
N SER A 189 17.96 -4.25 -8.22
CA SER A 189 18.55 -5.10 -7.19
C SER A 189 20.07 -5.20 -7.29
N SER A 190 20.59 -5.35 -8.51
CA SER A 190 22.03 -5.45 -8.72
C SER A 190 22.76 -4.15 -8.40
N ASP A 191 22.11 -3.00 -8.60
CA ASP A 191 22.71 -1.71 -8.27
C ASP A 191 22.71 -1.49 -6.75
N PHE A 192 21.71 -1.96 -6.02
CA PHE A 192 21.76 -1.99 -4.55
C PHE A 192 22.92 -2.82 -4.02
N GLU A 193 23.14 -4.01 -4.57
CA GLU A 193 24.26 -4.87 -4.19
C GLU A 193 25.63 -4.18 -4.46
N LYS A 194 25.77 -3.48 -5.59
CA LYS A 194 26.99 -2.73 -5.93
C LYS A 194 27.29 -1.58 -4.97
N VAL A 195 26.25 -0.92 -4.44
CA VAL A 195 26.41 0.13 -3.43
C VAL A 195 26.46 -0.40 -2.00
N GLY A 196 26.59 -1.73 -1.82
CA GLY A 196 26.81 -2.37 -0.52
C GLY A 196 25.53 -2.68 0.27
N ILE A 197 24.35 -2.53 -0.31
CA ILE A 197 23.09 -2.88 0.35
C ILE A 197 22.83 -4.37 0.19
N GLN A 198 22.78 -5.09 1.30
CA GLN A 198 22.42 -6.51 1.31
C GLN A 198 20.90 -6.67 1.17
N LEU A 199 20.49 -7.48 0.21
CA LEU A 199 19.08 -7.78 -0.05
C LEU A 199 18.68 -9.14 0.51
N GLN A 200 17.49 -9.21 1.06
CA GLN A 200 16.87 -10.45 1.52
C GLN A 200 15.46 -10.61 0.95
N ARG A 201 14.99 -11.85 0.89
CA ARG A 201 13.63 -12.15 0.47
C ARG A 201 12.66 -11.94 1.62
N PHE A 202 11.54 -11.26 1.32
CA PHE A 202 10.39 -11.18 2.20
C PHE A 202 9.19 -11.85 1.56
N LYS A 203 8.37 -12.49 2.38
CA LYS A 203 7.13 -13.12 1.96
C LYS A 203 5.94 -12.29 2.44
N THR A 204 4.96 -12.09 1.58
CA THR A 204 3.65 -11.56 1.96
C THR A 204 2.54 -12.46 1.38
N GLY A 205 1.38 -12.49 2.02
CA GLY A 205 0.23 -13.24 1.56
C GLY A 205 -0.91 -12.31 1.12
N THR A 206 -1.64 -12.73 0.10
CA THR A 206 -2.87 -12.06 -0.33
C THR A 206 -4.05 -13.00 -0.09
N PRO A 207 -5.12 -12.56 0.59
CA PRO A 207 -6.29 -13.41 0.80
C PRO A 207 -7.00 -13.69 -0.53
N PRO A 208 -7.70 -14.83 -0.65
CA PRO A 208 -8.43 -15.17 -1.86
C PRO A 208 -9.55 -14.14 -2.12
N ARG A 209 -9.85 -13.94 -3.40
CA ARG A 209 -11.03 -13.19 -3.86
C ARG A 209 -12.13 -14.19 -4.19
N ILE A 210 -13.22 -14.11 -3.45
CA ILE A 210 -14.37 -15.02 -3.61
C ILE A 210 -15.49 -14.24 -4.28
N LEU A 211 -16.18 -14.90 -5.19
CA LEU A 211 -17.35 -14.33 -5.85
C LEU A 211 -18.50 -14.20 -4.84
N GLY A 212 -18.97 -12.98 -4.54
CA GLY A 212 -19.94 -12.73 -3.46
C GLY A 212 -21.21 -13.58 -3.56
N ARG A 213 -21.69 -13.82 -4.78
CA ARG A 213 -22.88 -14.68 -5.02
C ARG A 213 -22.69 -16.17 -4.65
N THR A 214 -21.45 -16.61 -4.39
CA THR A 214 -21.15 -17.99 -3.98
C THR A 214 -20.97 -18.13 -2.47
N ILE A 215 -21.11 -17.04 -1.73
CA ILE A 215 -20.98 -17.04 -0.28
C ILE A 215 -22.35 -17.33 0.36
N ASP A 216 -22.39 -18.34 1.22
CA ASP A 216 -23.55 -18.60 2.06
C ASP A 216 -23.49 -17.70 3.31
N PHE A 217 -24.06 -16.52 3.20
CA PHE A 217 -24.05 -15.54 4.30
C PHE A 217 -24.80 -16.01 5.54
N ASN A 218 -25.69 -17.02 5.44
CA ASN A 218 -26.38 -17.59 6.60
C ASN A 218 -25.42 -18.35 7.53
N LYS A 219 -24.25 -18.75 7.03
CA LYS A 219 -23.18 -19.41 7.81
C LYS A 219 -22.16 -18.43 8.36
N THR A 220 -22.44 -17.15 8.31
CA THR A 220 -21.52 -16.10 8.76
C THR A 220 -22.17 -15.24 9.84
N THR A 221 -21.34 -14.55 10.61
CA THR A 221 -21.80 -13.57 11.59
C THR A 221 -21.54 -12.17 11.05
N VAL A 222 -22.56 -11.31 11.06
CA VAL A 222 -22.44 -9.91 10.63
C VAL A 222 -21.55 -9.15 11.59
N GLN A 223 -20.54 -8.46 11.07
CA GLN A 223 -19.71 -7.50 11.80
C GLN A 223 -20.01 -6.09 11.29
N LYS A 224 -20.87 -5.39 12.03
CA LYS A 224 -21.20 -3.99 11.75
C LYS A 224 -20.02 -3.07 12.00
N GLY A 225 -19.95 -1.98 11.26
CA GLY A 225 -19.07 -0.86 11.57
C GLY A 225 -19.46 -0.20 12.91
N ASP A 226 -18.56 0.61 13.44
CA ASP A 226 -18.82 1.37 14.67
C ASP A 226 -19.82 2.51 14.41
N GLN A 227 -20.74 2.76 15.34
CA GLN A 227 -21.74 3.83 15.21
C GLN A 227 -21.10 5.21 15.20
N ASP A 228 -20.10 5.41 16.05
CA ASP A 228 -19.26 6.60 16.11
C ASP A 228 -17.81 6.21 15.74
N PRO A 229 -17.45 6.26 14.46
CA PRO A 229 -16.21 5.71 13.99
C PRO A 229 -15.01 6.61 14.32
N THR A 230 -13.98 6.02 14.92
CA THR A 230 -12.68 6.66 15.06
C THR A 230 -12.04 6.82 13.68
N LYS A 231 -11.94 8.05 13.23
CA LYS A 231 -11.26 8.43 11.98
C LYS A 231 -9.74 8.42 12.15
N PHE A 232 -9.00 8.40 11.02
CA PHE A 232 -7.55 8.48 11.03
C PHE A 232 -7.04 9.91 11.13
N ALA A 233 -7.64 10.81 10.37
CA ALA A 233 -7.17 12.18 10.26
C ALA A 233 -7.50 13.02 11.51
N PHE A 234 -6.55 13.87 11.87
CA PHE A 234 -6.69 14.86 12.95
C PHE A 234 -7.26 16.17 12.36
N TYR A 235 -8.55 16.19 12.05
CA TYR A 235 -9.20 17.32 11.37
C TYR A 235 -9.07 18.63 12.14
N ASP A 236 -9.10 18.60 13.47
CA ASP A 236 -9.02 19.79 14.33
C ASP A 236 -7.66 20.50 14.26
N THR A 237 -6.62 19.79 13.78
CA THR A 237 -5.26 20.32 13.65
C THR A 237 -4.92 20.75 12.23
N ARG A 238 -5.74 20.37 11.23
CA ARG A 238 -5.54 20.77 9.85
C ARG A 238 -6.07 22.19 9.63
N SER A 239 -5.33 23.01 8.89
CA SER A 239 -5.82 24.34 8.56
C SER A 239 -7.09 24.22 7.69
N LYS A 240 -8.03 25.15 7.90
CA LYS A 240 -9.25 25.21 7.07
C LYS A 240 -8.91 25.38 5.57
N ASP A 241 -7.76 25.96 5.27
CA ASP A 241 -7.28 26.15 3.89
C ASP A 241 -6.84 24.82 3.26
N GLU A 242 -6.26 23.89 4.03
CA GLU A 242 -5.86 22.57 3.50
C GLU A 242 -7.08 21.67 3.22
N THR A 243 -8.11 21.72 4.05
CA THR A 243 -9.39 21.06 3.77
C THR A 243 -10.14 21.72 2.62
N PHE A 244 -10.04 23.05 2.48
CA PHE A 244 -10.71 23.79 1.44
C PHE A 244 -10.15 23.56 0.04
N HIS A 245 -8.87 23.27 -0.11
CA HIS A 245 -8.27 22.92 -1.39
C HIS A 245 -8.81 21.60 -1.97
N VAL A 246 -9.14 20.64 -1.13
CA VAL A 246 -9.79 19.39 -1.56
C VAL A 246 -11.24 19.65 -2.01
N GLU A 247 -11.97 20.53 -1.34
CA GLU A 247 -13.34 20.89 -1.71
C GLU A 247 -13.42 21.72 -3.00
N ARG A 248 -12.48 22.63 -3.23
CA ARG A 248 -12.52 23.54 -4.38
C ARG A 248 -12.23 22.87 -5.72
N ASN A 249 -11.43 21.81 -5.73
CA ASN A 249 -11.03 21.09 -6.93
C ASN A 249 -11.91 19.88 -7.27
N SER A 250 -12.89 19.53 -6.42
CA SER A 250 -13.84 18.44 -6.68
C SER A 250 -14.82 18.71 -7.83
N ARG A 251 -14.85 19.94 -8.38
CA ARG A 251 -15.71 20.32 -9.51
C ARG A 251 -15.39 19.61 -10.84
N TRP A 252 -14.26 18.94 -10.97
CA TRP A 252 -13.88 18.22 -12.21
C TRP A 252 -14.29 16.75 -12.25
N PHE A 253 -14.51 16.14 -11.11
CA PHE A 253 -15.23 14.88 -11.06
C PHE A 253 -16.68 15.23 -10.71
N HIS A 254 -17.62 14.92 -11.59
CA HIS A 254 -19.05 14.93 -11.32
C HIS A 254 -19.43 13.96 -10.19
N MET A 255 -18.84 14.14 -9.04
CA MET A 255 -19.36 13.65 -7.79
C MET A 255 -19.97 14.86 -7.08
N GLU A 256 -21.14 15.28 -7.59
CA GLU A 256 -22.14 16.06 -6.83
C GLU A 256 -22.57 15.23 -5.63
N HIS A 257 -21.68 15.05 -4.69
CA HIS A 257 -22.04 14.63 -3.36
C HIS A 257 -21.40 15.63 -2.42
N ASP A 258 -22.25 16.25 -1.60
CA ASP A 258 -21.80 16.88 -0.37
C ASP A 258 -20.71 16.01 0.22
N ILE A 259 -19.52 16.57 0.49
CA ILE A 259 -18.38 15.83 1.00
C ILE A 259 -18.71 15.41 2.44
N GLU A 260 -19.68 14.53 2.59
CA GLU A 260 -19.85 13.78 3.81
C GLU A 260 -18.68 12.81 3.92
N LEU A 261 -17.89 12.98 4.97
CA LEU A 261 -16.92 11.98 5.37
C LEU A 261 -17.57 10.60 5.32
N ALA A 262 -16.89 9.65 4.69
CA ALA A 262 -17.44 8.34 4.46
C ALA A 262 -18.02 7.73 5.74
N THR A 263 -19.19 7.16 5.61
CA THR A 263 -19.93 6.47 6.68
C THR A 263 -19.88 4.97 6.46
N ASN A 264 -20.35 4.21 7.44
CA ASN A 264 -20.49 2.75 7.29
C ASN A 264 -21.60 2.43 6.26
N LYS A 265 -21.19 2.00 5.07
CA LYS A 265 -22.07 1.65 3.94
C LYS A 265 -22.26 0.15 3.77
N VAL A 266 -21.29 -0.65 4.24
CA VAL A 266 -21.24 -2.10 4.00
C VAL A 266 -20.83 -2.81 5.29
N ASP A 267 -21.51 -3.90 5.62
CA ASP A 267 -21.14 -4.77 6.72
C ASP A 267 -20.03 -5.74 6.28
N CYS A 268 -19.15 -6.12 7.22
CA CYS A 268 -18.26 -7.24 7.08
C CYS A 268 -18.93 -8.51 7.62
N PHE A 269 -18.46 -9.66 7.18
CA PHE A 269 -18.95 -10.96 7.59
C PHE A 269 -17.79 -11.82 8.12
N VAL A 270 -18.00 -12.41 9.28
CA VAL A 270 -16.99 -13.24 9.96
C VAL A 270 -17.37 -14.69 9.83
N THR A 271 -16.41 -15.52 9.47
CA THR A 271 -16.52 -16.97 9.52
C THR A 271 -15.28 -17.56 10.19
N GLN A 272 -15.34 -18.82 10.53
CA GLN A 272 -14.26 -19.53 11.18
C GLN A 272 -13.86 -20.76 10.35
N THR A 273 -12.59 -21.17 10.45
CA THR A 273 -12.16 -22.46 9.94
C THR A 273 -12.76 -23.58 10.79
N THR A 274 -12.79 -24.79 10.24
CA THR A 274 -13.27 -26.00 10.93
C THR A 274 -12.12 -27.00 11.09
N VAL A 275 -12.32 -28.03 11.88
CA VAL A 275 -11.38 -29.18 12.00
C VAL A 275 -11.09 -29.77 10.62
N ALA A 276 -12.10 -29.88 9.76
CA ALA A 276 -11.91 -30.35 8.37
C ALA A 276 -10.96 -29.42 7.57
N THR A 277 -11.09 -28.10 7.75
CA THR A 277 -10.19 -27.13 7.11
C THR A 277 -8.74 -27.33 7.59
N SER A 278 -8.55 -27.47 8.90
CA SER A 278 -7.21 -27.69 9.49
C SER A 278 -6.62 -29.04 9.03
N SER A 279 -7.43 -30.08 8.92
CA SER A 279 -7.00 -31.41 8.41
C SER A 279 -6.54 -31.31 6.95
N ILE A 280 -7.30 -30.62 6.09
CA ILE A 280 -6.92 -30.40 4.68
C ILE A 280 -5.60 -29.65 4.59
N ILE A 281 -5.43 -28.58 5.38
CA ILE A 281 -4.19 -27.80 5.39
C ILE A 281 -3.01 -28.68 5.83
N ASN A 282 -3.14 -29.40 6.94
CA ASN A 282 -2.07 -30.26 7.45
C ASN A 282 -1.66 -31.36 6.46
N GLN A 283 -2.62 -31.99 5.79
CA GLN A 283 -2.36 -33.03 4.78
C GLN A 283 -1.61 -32.45 3.55
N ASN A 284 -1.77 -31.16 3.27
CA ASN A 284 -1.21 -30.49 2.08
C ASN A 284 -0.07 -29.52 2.41
N LEU A 285 0.44 -29.46 3.63
CA LEU A 285 1.56 -28.59 4.00
C LEU A 285 2.80 -28.81 3.13
N HIS A 286 3.04 -30.03 2.70
CA HIS A 286 4.13 -30.38 1.80
C HIS A 286 4.01 -29.75 0.41
N LEU A 287 2.84 -29.20 0.03
CA LEU A 287 2.62 -28.46 -1.20
C LEU A 287 2.77 -26.96 -1.01
N SER A 288 2.78 -26.46 0.23
CA SER A 288 2.94 -25.04 0.52
C SER A 288 4.38 -24.59 0.21
N PRO A 289 4.60 -23.58 -0.64
CA PRO A 289 5.94 -23.10 -0.96
C PRO A 289 6.75 -22.66 0.28
N LEU A 290 6.06 -22.17 1.32
CA LEU A 290 6.68 -21.77 2.58
C LEU A 290 7.23 -23.01 3.34
N TYR A 291 6.44 -24.06 3.45
CA TYR A 291 6.79 -25.28 4.20
C TYR A 291 7.65 -26.25 3.40
N LYS A 292 7.67 -26.11 2.09
CA LYS A 292 8.59 -26.81 1.19
C LYS A 292 10.02 -26.25 1.19
N GLY A 293 10.23 -25.08 1.78
CA GLY A 293 11.51 -24.37 1.70
C GLY A 293 11.78 -23.67 0.37
N GLU A 294 10.80 -23.55 -0.52
CA GLU A 294 10.93 -22.80 -1.78
C GLU A 294 10.95 -21.29 -1.53
N ILE A 295 10.35 -20.83 -0.43
CA ILE A 295 10.41 -19.44 0.02
C ILE A 295 11.39 -19.35 1.18
N ASP A 296 12.61 -18.95 0.86
CA ASP A 296 13.60 -18.57 1.86
C ASP A 296 13.37 -17.07 2.20
N GLY A 297 12.53 -16.82 3.21
CA GLY A 297 12.23 -15.44 3.62
C GLY A 297 11.38 -15.38 4.87
N THR A 298 11.61 -14.34 5.67
CA THR A 298 10.83 -14.07 6.87
C THR A 298 9.55 -13.32 6.51
N GLY A 299 8.39 -13.93 6.83
CA GLY A 299 7.11 -13.21 6.73
C GLY A 299 6.96 -12.17 7.84
N PRO A 300 6.22 -11.07 7.60
CA PRO A 300 5.92 -10.12 8.65
C PRO A 300 5.08 -10.77 9.75
N ARG A 301 5.46 -10.56 11.01
CA ARG A 301 4.83 -11.22 12.18
C ARG A 301 3.33 -10.96 12.32
N TYR A 302 2.84 -9.85 11.79
CA TYR A 302 1.45 -9.42 11.89
C TYR A 302 0.58 -9.86 10.68
N CYS A 303 1.12 -10.64 9.75
CA CYS A 303 0.40 -11.17 8.59
C CYS A 303 0.70 -12.67 8.40
N PRO A 304 0.36 -13.53 9.39
CA PRO A 304 0.53 -14.95 9.26
C PRO A 304 -0.44 -15.50 8.20
N SER A 305 0.01 -16.47 7.43
CA SER A 305 -0.88 -17.24 6.55
C SER A 305 -1.81 -18.14 7.36
N ILE A 306 -2.82 -18.71 6.73
CA ILE A 306 -3.69 -19.67 7.42
C ILE A 306 -2.92 -20.93 7.81
N GLU A 307 -1.97 -21.38 7.00
CA GLU A 307 -1.07 -22.49 7.31
C GLU A 307 -0.23 -22.17 8.54
N ASP A 308 0.34 -20.97 8.65
CA ASP A 308 1.08 -20.52 9.83
C ASP A 308 0.22 -20.59 11.10
N LYS A 309 -1.05 -20.23 11.01
CA LYS A 309 -1.98 -20.28 12.13
C LYS A 309 -2.26 -21.72 12.55
N VAL A 310 -2.59 -22.57 11.59
CA VAL A 310 -2.88 -24.00 11.85
C VAL A 310 -1.67 -24.71 12.46
N VAL A 311 -0.46 -24.43 12.00
CA VAL A 311 0.75 -25.06 12.51
C VAL A 311 1.16 -24.52 13.88
N ARG A 312 1.12 -23.18 14.06
CA ARG A 312 1.61 -22.53 15.29
C ARG A 312 0.62 -22.59 16.46
N PHE A 313 -0.65 -22.75 16.15
CA PHE A 313 -1.74 -22.79 17.14
C PHE A 313 -2.58 -24.06 16.94
N SER A 314 -1.89 -25.19 16.87
CA SER A 314 -2.49 -26.52 16.63
C SER A 314 -3.48 -26.93 17.72
N GLU A 315 -3.40 -26.30 18.91
CA GLU A 315 -4.33 -26.49 20.03
C GLU A 315 -5.70 -25.82 19.78
N LYS A 316 -5.82 -24.93 18.78
CA LYS A 316 -7.08 -24.28 18.45
C LYS A 316 -7.84 -25.07 17.40
N GLU A 317 -9.10 -25.36 17.69
CA GLU A 317 -10.00 -26.06 16.76
C GLU A 317 -10.37 -25.19 15.54
N ASN A 318 -10.30 -23.86 15.69
CA ASN A 318 -10.66 -22.91 14.63
C ASN A 318 -9.80 -21.64 14.67
N HIS A 319 -9.74 -20.98 13.53
CA HIS A 319 -8.97 -19.75 13.32
C HIS A 319 -9.78 -18.68 12.59
#